data_fd06cfcd7b7cca28218d4fd51ccf948e
#
_entry.id   fd06cfcd7b7cca28218d4fd51ccf948e
#
_cell.length_a   1.000
_cell.length_b   1.000
_cell.length_c   1.000
_cell.angle_alpha   90.00
_cell.angle_beta   90.00
_cell.angle_gamma   90.00
#
_symmetry.space_group_name_H-M   'P 1'
#
loop_
_entity.id
_entity.type
_entity.pdbx_description
1 polymer ?
#
loop_
_entity_poly.entity_id
_entity_poly.type
_entity_poly.pdbx_seq_one_letter_code
_entity_poly.pdbx_strand_id
1 'polypeptide(L)'
;MKYLISLLLGLLCGAALFALGLLYNPFIAKRGLSPLSVSDSAVTTLSYTRVPSKSIAYTNDGESRSKPHPVSIAELWDGPVRLTDAMLTELRDARGQSAGIGVKFSSRSESTRLLQGKALIDSVWYVYLPDRGSLFIEQSENYWPFIQDVFFPALRNSANSWKGTWFGDLTNGPGALGIARVTGVSGAFQGQVMEAVESLDMRAYSTDKGPVSAEGRLLIAMPANNPAPAGAGANE
;
A
#
# COMPACT_ATOMS: atom_id res chain seq x y z
N MET A 1 -2.99 45.97 -22.49
CA MET A 1 -2.54 44.67 -23.01
C MET A 1 -1.16 44.25 -22.48
N LYS A 2 -0.11 45.10 -22.49
CA LYS A 2 1.26 44.76 -22.04
C LYS A 2 1.31 44.21 -20.60
N TYR A 3 0.61 44.82 -19.66
CA TYR A 3 0.58 44.39 -18.24
C TYR A 3 -0.15 43.06 -18.04
N LEU A 4 -1.16 42.75 -18.84
CA LEU A 4 -1.92 41.49 -18.76
C LEU A 4 -1.07 40.31 -19.24
N ILE A 5 -0.26 40.52 -20.28
CA ILE A 5 0.69 39.53 -20.79
C ILE A 5 1.79 39.27 -19.75
N SER A 6 2.32 40.31 -19.13
CA SER A 6 3.33 40.18 -18.08
C SER A 6 2.80 39.47 -16.85
N LEU A 7 1.55 39.73 -16.46
CA LEU A 7 0.88 39.05 -15.36
C LEU A 7 0.70 37.54 -15.65
N LEU A 8 0.20 37.22 -16.86
CA LEU A 8 0.05 35.82 -17.29
C LEU A 8 1.37 35.06 -17.36
N LEU A 9 2.42 35.73 -17.88
CA LEU A 9 3.76 35.13 -17.95
C LEU A 9 4.33 34.90 -16.54
N GLY A 10 4.17 35.86 -15.63
CA GLY A 10 4.58 35.72 -14.24
C GLY A 10 3.84 34.58 -13.51
N LEU A 11 2.54 34.45 -13.75
CA LEU A 11 1.73 33.38 -13.17
C LEU A 11 2.18 32.00 -13.69
N LEU A 12 2.45 31.88 -14.99
CA LEU A 12 2.94 30.63 -15.59
C LEU A 12 4.34 30.26 -15.08
N CYS A 13 5.25 31.23 -15.02
CA CYS A 13 6.58 30.99 -14.47
C CYS A 13 6.54 30.64 -12.98
N GLY A 14 5.68 31.31 -12.20
CA GLY A 14 5.48 31.02 -10.79
C GLY A 14 4.92 29.61 -10.56
N ALA A 15 3.93 29.23 -11.34
CA ALA A 15 3.35 27.87 -11.28
C ALA A 15 4.37 26.79 -11.68
N ALA A 16 5.18 27.06 -12.71
CA ALA A 16 6.24 26.14 -13.13
C ALA A 16 7.33 25.97 -12.07
N LEU A 17 7.79 27.07 -11.48
CA LEU A 17 8.78 27.04 -10.38
C LEU A 17 8.23 26.36 -9.14
N PHE A 18 6.96 26.58 -8.81
CA PHE A 18 6.28 25.90 -7.71
C PHE A 18 6.19 24.39 -7.95
N ALA A 19 5.79 23.98 -9.16
CA ALA A 19 5.73 22.58 -9.54
C ALA A 19 7.12 21.92 -9.50
N LEU A 20 8.15 22.60 -9.98
CA LEU A 20 9.54 22.13 -9.88
C LEU A 20 10.00 22.03 -8.43
N GLY A 21 9.64 22.99 -7.58
CA GLY A 21 9.93 22.94 -6.15
C GLY A 21 9.28 21.77 -5.44
N LEU A 22 8.05 21.41 -5.82
CA LEU A 22 7.38 20.20 -5.32
C LEU A 22 8.07 18.91 -5.74
N LEU A 23 8.55 18.85 -7.00
CA LEU A 23 9.17 17.64 -7.56
C LEU A 23 10.59 17.41 -7.04
N TYR A 24 11.34 18.47 -6.80
CA TYR A 24 12.77 18.42 -6.48
C TYR A 24 13.09 18.97 -5.08
N ASN A 25 12.10 19.02 -4.18
CA ASN A 25 12.32 19.57 -2.84
C ASN A 25 13.38 18.77 -2.08
N PRO A 26 14.59 19.32 -1.87
CA PRO A 26 15.68 18.61 -1.20
C PRO A 26 15.45 18.41 0.31
N PHE A 27 14.47 19.13 0.89
CA PHE A 27 14.13 19.03 2.31
C PHE A 27 13.15 17.90 2.61
N ILE A 28 12.61 17.23 1.58
CA ILE A 28 11.85 16.00 1.79
C ILE A 28 12.85 14.87 2.00
N ALA A 29 13.14 14.58 3.24
CA ALA A 29 14.02 13.48 3.59
C ALA A 29 13.47 12.17 3.01
N LYS A 30 14.25 11.48 2.16
CA LYS A 30 14.00 10.09 1.81
C LYS A 30 14.09 9.31 3.12
N ARG A 31 12.98 8.82 3.64
CA ARG A 31 13.02 7.92 4.80
C ARG A 31 13.76 6.67 4.38
N GLY A 32 14.86 6.39 5.05
CA GLY A 32 15.51 5.09 4.99
C GLY A 32 14.59 3.99 5.54
N LEU A 33 14.95 2.76 5.31
CA LEU A 33 14.25 1.57 5.77
C LEU A 33 13.76 1.75 7.20
N SER A 34 12.46 1.55 7.43
CA SER A 34 11.91 1.49 8.79
C SER A 34 12.57 0.33 9.52
N PRO A 35 13.31 0.58 10.60
CA PRO A 35 13.84 -0.52 11.38
C PRO A 35 12.67 -1.18 12.10
N LEU A 36 12.21 -2.33 11.61
CA LEU A 36 11.51 -3.26 12.47
C LEU A 36 12.49 -3.58 13.59
N SER A 37 12.12 -3.34 14.83
CA SER A 37 12.95 -3.73 15.97
C SER A 37 12.97 -5.25 16.04
N VAL A 38 14.01 -5.84 15.49
CA VAL A 38 14.22 -7.29 15.45
C VAL A 38 14.87 -7.74 16.76
N SER A 39 14.19 -7.53 17.86
CA SER A 39 14.54 -8.22 19.10
C SER A 39 13.54 -9.35 19.33
N ASP A 40 13.96 -10.58 19.23
CA ASP A 40 13.22 -11.80 19.55
C ASP A 40 11.91 -12.06 18.76
N SER A 41 11.75 -11.48 17.57
CA SER A 41 10.58 -11.73 16.72
C SER A 41 10.98 -12.44 15.43
N ALA A 42 10.19 -13.45 15.05
CA ALA A 42 10.30 -14.07 13.74
C ALA A 42 9.56 -13.18 12.71
N VAL A 43 10.25 -12.77 11.65
CA VAL A 43 9.61 -12.00 10.57
C VAL A 43 8.97 -12.98 9.57
N THR A 44 7.66 -12.87 9.39
CA THR A 44 6.93 -13.56 8.33
C THR A 44 6.80 -12.62 7.14
N THR A 45 7.26 -13.07 5.98
CA THR A 45 7.11 -12.33 4.71
C THR A 45 6.00 -12.96 3.89
N LEU A 46 5.03 -12.14 3.50
CA LEU A 46 3.95 -12.51 2.59
C LEU A 46 4.03 -11.63 1.35
N SER A 47 4.13 -12.22 0.17
CA SER A 47 4.12 -11.49 -1.10
C SER A 47 2.76 -11.60 -1.79
N TYR A 48 2.42 -10.60 -2.61
CA TYR A 48 1.18 -10.56 -3.37
C TYR A 48 1.35 -9.75 -4.65
N THR A 49 0.53 -10.04 -5.65
CA THR A 49 0.51 -9.24 -6.88
C THR A 49 -0.19 -7.89 -6.63
N ARG A 50 0.43 -6.79 -7.09
CA ARG A 50 -0.17 -5.46 -7.11
C ARG A 50 -0.77 -5.11 -8.48
N VAL A 51 -0.74 -6.04 -9.42
CA VAL A 51 -1.31 -5.87 -10.76
C VAL A 51 -2.82 -6.14 -10.69
N PRO A 52 -3.71 -5.15 -10.94
CA PRO A 52 -5.15 -5.31 -10.79
C PRO A 52 -5.73 -6.48 -11.58
N SER A 53 -5.28 -6.69 -12.81
CA SER A 53 -5.74 -7.79 -13.68
C SER A 53 -5.29 -9.18 -13.22
N LYS A 54 -4.36 -9.27 -12.27
CA LYS A 54 -3.86 -10.54 -11.69
C LYS A 54 -4.40 -10.79 -10.28
N SER A 55 -5.03 -9.81 -9.66
CA SER A 55 -5.75 -10.00 -8.40
C SER A 55 -6.99 -10.87 -8.61
N ILE A 56 -7.47 -11.51 -7.54
CA ILE A 56 -8.70 -12.31 -7.59
C ILE A 56 -9.90 -11.40 -7.88
N ALA A 57 -9.97 -10.28 -7.17
CA ALA A 57 -10.91 -9.20 -7.42
C ALA A 57 -10.25 -7.85 -7.12
N TYR A 58 -10.65 -6.82 -7.86
CA TYR A 58 -10.17 -5.45 -7.65
C TYR A 58 -11.27 -4.46 -8.01
N THR A 59 -11.47 -3.43 -7.18
CA THR A 59 -12.38 -2.33 -7.45
C THR A 59 -11.63 -1.00 -7.36
N ASN A 60 -11.97 -0.06 -8.23
CA ASN A 60 -11.40 1.27 -8.25
C ASN A 60 -12.47 2.26 -8.72
N ASP A 61 -12.69 3.33 -7.98
CA ASP A 61 -13.74 4.34 -8.25
C ASP A 61 -15.14 3.71 -8.48
N GLY A 62 -15.47 2.64 -7.79
CA GLY A 62 -16.72 1.91 -7.93
C GLY A 62 -16.79 0.98 -9.13
N GLU A 63 -15.74 0.92 -9.96
CA GLU A 63 -15.63 -0.05 -11.04
C GLU A 63 -14.96 -1.33 -10.56
N SER A 64 -15.58 -2.47 -10.83
CA SER A 64 -14.99 -3.77 -10.52
C SER A 64 -14.13 -4.26 -11.69
N ARG A 65 -12.92 -4.70 -11.37
CA ARG A 65 -12.03 -5.39 -12.29
C ARG A 65 -11.76 -6.80 -11.78
N SER A 66 -12.80 -7.62 -11.71
CA SER A 66 -12.65 -9.04 -11.42
C SER A 66 -12.26 -9.80 -12.68
N LYS A 67 -11.41 -10.82 -12.54
CA LYS A 67 -11.29 -11.83 -13.62
C LYS A 67 -12.65 -12.50 -13.81
N PRO A 68 -13.07 -12.72 -15.07
CA PRO A 68 -14.42 -13.17 -15.34
C PRO A 68 -14.60 -14.64 -14.96
N HIS A 69 -15.04 -14.86 -13.76
CA HIS A 69 -15.85 -16.05 -13.50
C HIS A 69 -16.49 -15.95 -12.11
N PRO A 70 -17.76 -15.79 -12.03
CA PRO A 70 -18.75 -15.42 -13.04
C PRO A 70 -18.63 -13.92 -13.40
N VAL A 71 -19.19 -13.54 -14.53
CA VAL A 71 -19.27 -12.15 -15.05
C VAL A 71 -20.23 -11.32 -14.18
N SER A 72 -20.03 -11.25 -12.89
CA SER A 72 -20.76 -10.34 -12.02
C SER A 72 -19.83 -9.21 -11.61
N ILE A 73 -20.10 -8.05 -12.16
CA ILE A 73 -19.45 -6.81 -11.77
C ILE A 73 -20.15 -6.36 -10.50
N ALA A 74 -19.41 -6.32 -9.39
CA ALA A 74 -19.89 -5.64 -8.21
C ALA A 74 -19.71 -4.13 -8.43
N GLU A 75 -20.79 -3.42 -8.65
CA GLU A 75 -20.78 -1.96 -8.69
C GLU A 75 -20.96 -1.42 -7.27
N LEU A 76 -20.13 -0.45 -6.91
CA LEU A 76 -20.20 0.24 -5.64
C LEU A 76 -20.92 1.57 -5.86
N TRP A 77 -22.20 1.64 -5.47
CA TRP A 77 -23.11 2.73 -5.82
C TRP A 77 -23.00 3.95 -4.88
N ASP A 78 -22.76 3.71 -3.60
CA ASP A 78 -22.73 4.77 -2.59
C ASP A 78 -21.43 5.56 -2.62
N GLY A 79 -21.52 6.88 -2.51
CA GLY A 79 -20.39 7.78 -2.64
C GLY A 79 -19.19 7.43 -1.74
N PRO A 80 -19.33 7.17 -0.43
CA PRO A 80 -18.23 6.78 0.44
C PRO A 80 -17.57 5.45 0.01
N VAL A 81 -18.36 4.48 -0.46
CA VAL A 81 -17.87 3.17 -0.90
C VAL A 81 -17.12 3.29 -2.23
N ARG A 82 -17.57 4.17 -3.13
CA ARG A 82 -16.89 4.44 -4.40
C ARG A 82 -15.50 5.04 -4.25
N LEU A 83 -15.26 5.75 -3.15
CA LEU A 83 -13.94 6.31 -2.82
C LEU A 83 -12.99 5.31 -2.20
N THR A 84 -13.43 4.07 -2.03
CA THR A 84 -12.65 2.99 -1.43
C THR A 84 -12.27 1.97 -2.49
N ASP A 85 -10.96 1.78 -2.66
CA ASP A 85 -10.43 0.69 -3.46
C ASP A 85 -10.47 -0.59 -2.64
N ALA A 86 -10.89 -1.70 -3.26
CA ALA A 86 -10.89 -3.02 -2.64
C ALA A 86 -10.12 -4.00 -3.52
N MET A 87 -9.23 -4.77 -2.91
CA MET A 87 -8.43 -5.79 -3.59
C MET A 87 -8.48 -7.10 -2.81
N LEU A 88 -8.82 -8.17 -3.49
CA LEU A 88 -8.71 -9.55 -3.01
C LEU A 88 -7.57 -10.23 -3.75
N THR A 89 -6.59 -10.75 -3.04
CA THR A 89 -5.39 -11.33 -3.63
C THR A 89 -4.92 -12.59 -2.90
N GLU A 90 -4.26 -13.46 -3.64
CA GLU A 90 -3.51 -14.58 -3.07
C GLU A 90 -2.27 -14.04 -2.37
N LEU A 91 -2.00 -14.56 -1.18
CA LEU A 91 -0.77 -14.31 -0.43
C LEU A 91 0.16 -15.51 -0.58
N ARG A 92 1.43 -15.24 -0.82
CA ARG A 92 2.48 -16.25 -0.97
C ARG A 92 3.54 -16.08 0.08
N ASP A 93 4.07 -17.18 0.56
CA ASP A 93 5.17 -17.21 1.52
C ASP A 93 6.51 -16.82 0.86
N ALA A 94 7.58 -16.82 1.65
CA ALA A 94 8.95 -16.54 1.18
C ALA A 94 9.46 -17.54 0.15
N ARG A 95 8.83 -18.72 0.01
CA ARG A 95 9.12 -19.75 -1.00
C ARG A 95 8.28 -19.60 -2.25
N GLY A 96 7.38 -18.61 -2.30
CA GLY A 96 6.45 -18.39 -3.40
C GLY A 96 5.26 -19.35 -3.42
N GLN A 97 5.06 -20.14 -2.35
CA GLN A 97 3.91 -21.05 -2.22
C GLN A 97 2.69 -20.29 -1.71
N SER A 98 1.50 -20.72 -2.11
CA SER A 98 0.25 -20.15 -1.61
C SER A 98 0.17 -20.31 -0.09
N ALA A 99 0.09 -19.21 0.62
CA ALA A 99 0.03 -19.15 2.09
C ALA A 99 -1.37 -18.78 2.60
N GLY A 100 -2.17 -18.09 1.79
CA GLY A 100 -3.49 -17.66 2.19
C GLY A 100 -4.09 -16.60 1.28
N ILE A 101 -5.03 -15.86 1.81
CA ILE A 101 -5.78 -14.83 1.09
C ILE A 101 -5.70 -13.52 1.87
N GLY A 102 -5.51 -12.41 1.15
CA GLY A 102 -5.54 -11.06 1.69
C GLY A 102 -6.63 -10.23 1.03
N VAL A 103 -7.36 -9.49 1.85
CA VAL A 103 -8.29 -8.46 1.40
C VAL A 103 -7.75 -7.12 1.88
N LYS A 104 -7.53 -6.20 0.95
CA LYS A 104 -7.10 -4.84 1.24
C LYS A 104 -8.19 -3.86 0.87
N PHE A 105 -8.52 -2.97 1.78
CA PHE A 105 -9.29 -1.77 1.52
C PHE A 105 -8.40 -0.57 1.67
N SER A 106 -8.52 0.39 0.78
CA SER A 106 -7.73 1.62 0.82
C SER A 106 -8.55 2.82 0.36
N SER A 107 -8.32 3.95 1.02
CA SER A 107 -8.96 5.22 0.70
C SER A 107 -7.97 6.37 0.84
N ARG A 108 -8.27 7.50 0.21
CA ARG A 108 -7.43 8.70 0.35
C ARG A 108 -7.47 9.20 1.77
N SER A 109 -6.30 9.50 2.33
CA SER A 109 -6.18 10.07 3.66
C SER A 109 -6.37 11.58 3.64
N GLU A 110 -7.17 12.10 4.58
CA GLU A 110 -7.31 13.54 4.83
C GLU A 110 -6.00 14.18 5.33
N SER A 111 -5.09 13.37 5.82
CA SER A 111 -3.76 13.78 6.29
C SER A 111 -2.74 13.99 5.16
N THR A 112 -3.14 13.85 3.89
CA THR A 112 -2.28 14.14 2.73
C THR A 112 -1.78 15.58 2.77
N ARG A 113 -0.46 15.76 2.60
CA ARG A 113 0.22 17.06 2.56
C ARG A 113 1.33 17.01 1.50
N LEU A 114 0.97 17.29 0.26
CA LEU A 114 1.89 17.15 -0.89
C LEU A 114 3.13 18.04 -0.77
N LEU A 115 3.00 19.25 -0.22
CA LEU A 115 4.11 20.16 0.05
C LEU A 115 5.13 19.60 1.05
N GLN A 116 4.71 18.63 1.88
CA GLN A 116 5.57 17.96 2.85
C GLN A 116 6.02 16.58 2.37
N GLY A 117 5.80 16.24 1.10
CA GLY A 117 6.12 14.93 0.55
C GLY A 117 5.26 13.80 1.10
N LYS A 118 3.99 14.09 1.38
CA LYS A 118 3.03 13.12 1.93
C LYS A 118 1.83 13.01 1.01
N ALA A 119 1.80 11.95 0.21
CA ALA A 119 0.62 11.51 -0.53
C ALA A 119 0.08 10.27 0.18
N LEU A 120 -0.76 10.50 1.19
CA LEU A 120 -1.17 9.45 2.12
C LEU A 120 -2.44 8.75 1.66
N ILE A 121 -2.44 7.43 1.86
CA ILE A 121 -3.58 6.53 1.69
C ILE A 121 -3.74 5.75 2.99
N ASP A 122 -4.92 5.77 3.56
CA ASP A 122 -5.24 4.94 4.71
C ASP A 122 -5.74 3.59 4.21
N SER A 123 -5.19 2.51 4.74
CA SER A 123 -5.52 1.16 4.29
C SER A 123 -5.61 0.17 5.43
N VAL A 124 -6.40 -0.86 5.17
CA VAL A 124 -6.63 -1.98 6.09
C VAL A 124 -6.47 -3.27 5.32
N TRP A 125 -5.74 -4.22 5.89
CA TRP A 125 -5.68 -5.58 5.43
C TRP A 125 -6.43 -6.51 6.37
N TYR A 126 -7.20 -7.42 5.81
CA TYR A 126 -7.60 -8.66 6.46
C TYR A 126 -6.83 -9.81 5.80
N VAL A 127 -5.99 -10.47 6.57
CA VAL A 127 -5.14 -11.57 6.12
C VAL A 127 -5.64 -12.85 6.74
N TYR A 128 -5.96 -13.84 5.92
CA TYR A 128 -6.38 -15.18 6.36
C TYR A 128 -5.33 -16.21 5.93
N LEU A 129 -4.76 -16.91 6.89
CA LEU A 129 -3.79 -17.98 6.72
C LEU A 129 -4.46 -19.27 7.22
N PRO A 130 -4.86 -20.22 6.33
CA PRO A 130 -5.72 -21.37 6.66
C PRO A 130 -5.33 -22.14 7.91
N ASP A 131 -4.03 -22.43 8.09
CA ASP A 131 -3.56 -23.28 9.19
C ASP A 131 -3.13 -22.48 10.43
N ARG A 132 -3.18 -21.15 10.37
CA ARG A 132 -2.63 -20.28 11.42
C ARG A 132 -3.65 -19.31 12.02
N GLY A 133 -4.67 -18.93 11.25
CA GLY A 133 -5.69 -17.96 11.66
C GLY A 133 -5.68 -16.67 10.85
N SER A 134 -6.20 -15.60 11.41
CA SER A 134 -6.37 -14.33 10.72
C SER A 134 -5.77 -13.14 11.46
N LEU A 135 -5.37 -12.16 10.68
CA LEU A 135 -4.74 -10.91 11.11
C LEU A 135 -5.49 -9.73 10.51
N PHE A 136 -5.53 -8.65 11.25
CA PHE A 136 -6.00 -7.35 10.81
C PHE A 136 -4.84 -6.37 10.86
N ILE A 137 -4.51 -5.70 9.74
CA ILE A 137 -3.41 -4.75 9.65
C ILE A 137 -3.99 -3.39 9.32
N GLU A 138 -3.74 -2.42 10.18
CA GLU A 138 -4.12 -1.02 9.99
C GLU A 138 -2.88 -0.20 9.68
N GLN A 139 -2.90 0.56 8.59
CA GLN A 139 -1.77 1.38 8.18
C GLN A 139 -2.18 2.64 7.42
N SER A 140 -1.28 3.60 7.42
CA SER A 140 -1.24 4.71 6.48
C SER A 140 -0.04 4.50 5.56
N GLU A 141 -0.23 4.68 4.27
CA GLU A 141 0.78 4.48 3.23
C GLU A 141 1.18 5.82 2.61
N ASN A 142 2.46 6.02 2.30
CA ASN A 142 2.93 7.21 1.61
C ASN A 142 3.40 6.89 0.19
N TYR A 143 2.61 7.29 -0.79
CA TYR A 143 2.91 7.11 -2.21
C TYR A 143 3.73 8.24 -2.83
N TRP A 144 4.16 9.24 -2.07
CA TRP A 144 4.91 10.36 -2.64
C TRP A 144 6.21 9.94 -3.36
N PRO A 145 7.06 9.05 -2.81
CA PRO A 145 8.24 8.55 -3.52
C PRO A 145 7.89 7.84 -4.84
N PHE A 146 6.83 7.03 -4.84
CA PHE A 146 6.34 6.38 -6.06
C PHE A 146 5.87 7.40 -7.11
N ILE A 147 5.15 8.44 -6.67
CA ILE A 147 4.68 9.51 -7.57
C ILE A 147 5.87 10.22 -8.22
N GLN A 148 6.91 10.52 -7.47
CA GLN A 148 8.10 11.20 -7.98
C GLN A 148 8.93 10.33 -8.92
N ASP A 149 9.18 9.07 -8.54
CA ASP A 149 10.17 8.23 -9.21
C ASP A 149 9.57 7.34 -10.31
N VAL A 150 8.26 7.12 -10.31
CA VAL A 150 7.56 6.24 -11.26
C VAL A 150 6.45 6.96 -12.02
N PHE A 151 5.49 7.56 -11.31
CA PHE A 151 4.30 8.13 -11.95
C PHE A 151 4.64 9.34 -12.82
N PHE A 152 5.37 10.33 -12.32
CA PHE A 152 5.74 11.50 -13.12
C PHE A 152 6.66 11.17 -14.30
N PRO A 153 7.68 10.30 -14.17
CA PRO A 153 8.41 9.82 -15.33
C PRO A 153 7.54 9.11 -16.36
N ALA A 154 6.57 8.28 -15.92
CA ALA A 154 5.62 7.64 -16.83
C ALA A 154 4.77 8.67 -17.59
N LEU A 155 4.27 9.69 -16.89
CA LEU A 155 3.45 10.75 -17.48
C LEU A 155 4.20 11.61 -18.50
N ARG A 156 5.52 11.80 -18.31
CA ARG A 156 6.38 12.54 -19.24
C ARG A 156 6.84 11.73 -20.45
N ASN A 157 6.68 10.40 -20.39
CA ASN A 157 7.04 9.52 -21.49
C ASN A 157 5.94 9.55 -22.55
N SER A 158 6.29 9.67 -23.81
CA SER A 158 5.36 9.66 -24.94
C SER A 158 4.50 8.39 -25.03
N ALA A 159 4.98 7.28 -24.46
CA ALA A 159 4.25 6.01 -24.37
C ALA A 159 3.36 5.89 -23.11
N ASN A 160 3.22 6.95 -22.32
CA ASN A 160 2.47 6.93 -21.06
C ASN A 160 2.85 5.75 -20.15
N SER A 161 4.13 5.42 -20.11
CA SER A 161 4.61 4.23 -19.41
C SER A 161 6.01 4.43 -18.82
N TRP A 162 6.26 3.68 -17.75
CA TRP A 162 7.56 3.60 -17.08
C TRP A 162 7.99 2.14 -16.97
N LYS A 163 9.27 1.90 -17.19
CA LYS A 163 9.91 0.60 -16.97
C LYS A 163 11.23 0.82 -16.26
N GLY A 164 11.50 0.01 -15.25
CA GLY A 164 12.72 0.12 -14.46
C GLY A 164 12.70 -0.82 -13.26
N THR A 165 13.43 -0.44 -12.24
CA THR A 165 13.42 -1.07 -10.93
C THR A 165 13.19 0.02 -9.90
N TRP A 166 12.08 -0.04 -9.21
CA TRP A 166 11.77 0.84 -8.09
C TRP A 166 11.32 -0.02 -6.90
N PHE A 167 11.87 0.29 -5.76
CA PHE A 167 11.49 -0.33 -4.50
C PHE A 167 11.26 0.76 -3.46
N GLY A 168 10.20 0.63 -2.66
CA GLY A 168 9.90 1.55 -1.59
C GLY A 168 9.01 0.94 -0.51
N ASP A 169 9.27 1.33 0.73
CA ASP A 169 8.35 1.07 1.81
C ASP A 169 7.18 2.04 1.71
N LEU A 170 5.96 1.49 1.72
CA LEU A 170 4.75 2.28 1.66
C LEU A 170 4.28 2.72 3.04
N THR A 171 4.45 1.86 4.03
CA THR A 171 3.93 2.07 5.39
C THR A 171 4.50 3.35 6.02
N ASN A 172 3.63 4.20 6.57
CA ASN A 172 3.94 5.48 7.19
C ASN A 172 3.27 5.68 8.56
N GLY A 173 2.68 4.66 9.12
CA GLY A 173 1.99 4.68 10.41
C GLY A 173 0.82 3.68 10.45
N PRO A 174 0.04 3.70 11.52
CA PRO A 174 -0.06 4.65 12.63
C PRO A 174 0.95 4.43 13.76
N GLY A 175 1.71 3.33 13.77
CA GLY A 175 2.67 3.04 14.83
C GLY A 175 3.86 4.00 14.87
N ALA A 176 4.61 3.95 15.96
CA ALA A 176 5.86 4.67 16.10
C ALA A 176 6.82 4.31 14.95
N LEU A 177 7.67 5.26 14.52
CA LEU A 177 8.59 5.08 13.41
C LEU A 177 7.94 4.78 12.04
N GLY A 178 6.62 4.95 11.92
CA GLY A 178 5.92 4.74 10.67
C GLY A 178 5.58 3.28 10.38
N ILE A 179 5.37 2.47 11.40
CA ILE A 179 5.06 1.04 11.31
C ILE A 179 3.54 0.83 11.32
N ALA A 180 3.04 -0.20 10.65
CA ALA A 180 1.64 -0.61 10.71
C ALA A 180 1.33 -1.33 12.02
N ARG A 181 0.10 -1.19 12.51
CA ARG A 181 -0.42 -1.96 13.63
C ARG A 181 -1.06 -3.25 13.13
N VAL A 182 -0.70 -4.36 13.74
CA VAL A 182 -1.29 -5.67 13.44
C VAL A 182 -1.99 -6.21 14.68
N THR A 183 -3.22 -6.67 14.49
CA THR A 183 -4.01 -7.33 15.53
C THR A 183 -4.34 -8.75 15.09
N GLY A 184 -4.01 -9.72 15.90
CA GLY A 184 -4.41 -11.11 15.72
C GLY A 184 -5.88 -11.32 16.04
N VAL A 185 -6.66 -11.80 15.05
CA VAL A 185 -8.11 -11.93 15.15
C VAL A 185 -8.53 -13.35 15.54
N SER A 186 -7.86 -14.35 14.98
CA SER A 186 -8.23 -15.75 15.23
C SER A 186 -7.04 -16.70 15.16
N GLY A 187 -7.25 -17.94 15.60
CA GLY A 187 -6.26 -19.02 15.55
C GLY A 187 -5.03 -18.73 16.42
N ALA A 188 -3.85 -19.07 15.92
CA ALA A 188 -2.58 -18.88 16.62
C ALA A 188 -2.24 -17.41 16.88
N PHE A 189 -2.93 -16.47 16.22
CA PHE A 189 -2.68 -15.05 16.35
C PHE A 189 -3.62 -14.35 17.33
N GLN A 190 -4.65 -15.02 17.81
CA GLN A 190 -5.71 -14.42 18.61
C GLN A 190 -5.17 -13.63 19.79
N GLY A 191 -5.59 -12.34 19.89
CA GLY A 191 -5.22 -11.44 20.98
C GLY A 191 -3.77 -10.91 20.92
N GLN A 192 -3.00 -11.28 19.91
CA GLN A 192 -1.64 -10.76 19.75
C GLN A 192 -1.67 -9.38 19.07
N VAL A 193 -0.78 -8.49 19.53
CA VAL A 193 -0.50 -7.21 18.89
C VAL A 193 0.90 -7.26 18.31
N MET A 194 1.01 -6.94 17.04
CA MET A 194 2.23 -7.08 16.26
C MET A 194 2.46 -5.84 15.40
N GLU A 195 3.56 -5.82 14.70
CA GLU A 195 3.95 -4.74 13.79
C GLU A 195 4.13 -5.28 12.38
N ALA A 196 3.88 -4.43 11.37
CA ALA A 196 4.14 -4.78 9.99
C ALA A 196 4.67 -3.60 9.18
N VAL A 197 5.33 -3.93 8.07
CA VAL A 197 5.71 -2.98 7.03
C VAL A 197 5.25 -3.54 5.68
N GLU A 198 4.61 -2.71 4.88
CA GLU A 198 4.30 -3.01 3.49
C GLU A 198 5.30 -2.31 2.58
N SER A 199 5.88 -3.05 1.66
CA SER A 199 6.77 -2.53 0.62
C SER A 199 6.26 -2.89 -0.77
N LEU A 200 6.68 -2.12 -1.77
CA LEU A 200 6.29 -2.31 -3.16
C LEU A 200 7.54 -2.37 -4.05
N ASP A 201 7.62 -3.44 -4.85
CA ASP A 201 8.58 -3.59 -5.95
C ASP A 201 7.84 -3.34 -7.28
N MET A 202 8.25 -2.30 -8.01
CA MET A 202 7.65 -1.92 -9.28
C MET A 202 8.65 -2.10 -10.41
N ARG A 203 8.23 -2.81 -11.45
CA ARG A 203 9.04 -3.06 -12.66
C ARG A 203 8.47 -2.37 -13.89
N ALA A 204 7.16 -2.24 -13.98
CA ALA A 204 6.51 -1.56 -15.08
C ALA A 204 5.19 -0.93 -14.62
N TYR A 205 4.94 0.28 -15.09
CA TYR A 205 3.75 1.08 -14.79
C TYR A 205 3.24 1.75 -16.06
N SER A 206 1.93 1.90 -16.18
CA SER A 206 1.27 2.67 -17.23
C SER A 206 0.29 3.65 -16.59
N THR A 207 0.25 4.89 -17.07
CA THR A 207 -0.71 5.88 -16.59
C THR A 207 -2.16 5.49 -16.91
N ASP A 208 -2.37 4.70 -17.98
CA ASP A 208 -3.68 4.28 -18.44
C ASP A 208 -4.16 2.98 -17.78
N LYS A 209 -3.23 2.07 -17.44
CA LYS A 209 -3.53 0.72 -16.94
C LYS A 209 -3.13 0.50 -15.48
N GLY A 210 -2.45 1.48 -14.88
CA GLY A 210 -1.87 1.32 -13.56
C GLY A 210 -0.64 0.38 -13.54
N PRO A 211 -0.40 -0.33 -12.43
CA PRO A 211 0.67 -1.29 -12.31
C PRO A 211 0.56 -2.42 -13.33
N VAL A 212 1.60 -2.59 -14.17
CA VAL A 212 1.71 -3.64 -15.19
C VAL A 212 2.55 -4.81 -14.69
N SER A 213 3.60 -4.49 -13.93
CA SER A 213 4.43 -5.48 -13.25
C SER A 213 4.84 -4.92 -11.88
N ALA A 214 4.20 -5.43 -10.85
CA ALA A 214 4.39 -4.98 -9.47
C ALA A 214 4.10 -6.10 -8.49
N GLU A 215 4.90 -6.15 -7.43
CA GLU A 215 4.77 -7.08 -6.31
C GLU A 215 4.78 -6.30 -5.00
N GLY A 216 3.78 -6.51 -4.17
CA GLY A 216 3.77 -6.02 -2.80
C GLY A 216 4.28 -7.08 -1.84
N ARG A 217 4.85 -6.64 -0.71
CA ARG A 217 5.30 -7.51 0.38
C ARG A 217 4.85 -6.96 1.70
N LEU A 218 4.28 -7.84 2.51
CA LEU A 218 3.96 -7.60 3.91
C LEU A 218 5.00 -8.31 4.77
N LEU A 219 5.78 -7.55 5.51
CA LEU A 219 6.71 -8.06 6.52
C LEU A 219 6.03 -7.90 7.88
N ILE A 220 5.71 -9.00 8.53
CA ILE A 220 4.99 -9.02 9.80
C ILE A 220 5.94 -9.55 10.86
N ALA A 221 6.21 -8.74 11.89
CA ALA A 221 7.00 -9.15 13.06
C ALA A 221 6.10 -10.00 13.96
N MET A 222 6.29 -11.32 13.93
CA MET A 222 5.59 -12.25 14.80
C MET A 222 6.33 -12.32 16.14
N PRO A 223 5.64 -12.36 17.29
CA PRO A 223 6.32 -12.64 18.56
C PRO A 223 7.00 -14.00 18.46
N ALA A 224 8.22 -14.09 18.95
CA ALA A 224 8.89 -15.39 19.09
C ALA A 224 7.98 -16.29 19.90
N ASN A 225 7.76 -17.52 19.43
CA ASN A 225 6.82 -18.49 19.97
C ASN A 225 6.88 -18.53 21.50
N ASN A 226 6.01 -17.79 22.15
CA ASN A 226 5.58 -18.16 23.47
C ASN A 226 4.57 -19.30 23.26
N PRO A 227 4.84 -20.52 23.70
CA PRO A 227 3.84 -21.57 23.64
C PRO A 227 2.57 -21.01 24.29
N ALA A 228 1.43 -21.15 23.60
CA ALA A 228 0.15 -20.78 24.16
C ALA A 228 0.09 -21.27 25.61
N PRO A 229 -0.45 -20.48 26.56
CA PRO A 229 -0.58 -20.95 27.93
C PRO A 229 -1.37 -22.25 27.88
N ALA A 230 -0.67 -23.32 28.21
CA ALA A 230 -1.23 -24.65 28.29
C ALA A 230 -2.44 -24.57 29.21
N GLY A 231 -3.60 -24.84 28.65
CA GLY A 231 -4.90 -25.03 29.26
C GLY A 231 -5.05 -24.45 30.66
N ALA A 232 -5.86 -23.39 30.80
CA ALA A 232 -6.66 -23.29 31.99
C ALA A 232 -7.52 -24.57 32.01
N GLY A 233 -7.05 -25.51 32.80
CA GLY A 233 -7.62 -26.84 32.94
C GLY A 233 -9.10 -26.77 33.24
N ALA A 234 -9.82 -27.64 32.60
CA ALA A 234 -11.02 -28.20 33.14
C ALA A 234 -10.74 -28.63 34.58
N ASN A 235 -11.33 -27.94 35.51
CA ASN A 235 -11.64 -28.48 36.84
C ASN A 235 -13.11 -28.22 37.10
N GLU A 236 -13.81 -29.37 37.09
CA GLU A 236 -15.02 -29.72 37.80
C GLU A 236 -16.25 -28.84 37.63
#